data_16548baf6813f6b9fe95d139351913e3
#
_entry.id   16548baf6813f6b9fe95d139351913e3
#
_cell.length_a   1.000
_cell.length_b   1.000
_cell.length_c   1.000
_cell.angle_alpha   90.00
_cell.angle_beta   90.00
_cell.angle_gamma   90.00
#
_symmetry.space_group_name_H-M   'P 1'
#
loop_
_entity.id
_entity.type
_entity.pdbx_description
1 polymer ?
#
loop_
_entity_poly.entity_id
_entity_poly.type
_entity_poly.pdbx_seq_one_letter_code
_entity_poly.pdbx_strand_id
1 'polypeptide(L)'
;MKITNRSNLPKVIERAVINDPYDSSGSNISATRLIAPPRIRVLEMRNWDLIEDDVSNRIFSLLGQSVHHILERSKLKVDLAERRLFYKDDKITNGWTLSGQFDLLSRQGDLTDFKVTSAWAALDALTNGKDEWENQLNVLDFLCRKNQKTLTRYKKEVKVKSLNIMAILRDWSKLKVMQ
;
A
#
# COMPACT_ATOMS: atom_id res chain seq x y z
N MET A 1 -20.05 -6.72 1.97
CA MET A 1 -19.96 -5.26 1.74
C MET A 1 -20.68 -4.91 0.45
N LYS A 2 -21.50 -3.87 0.46
CA LYS A 2 -22.26 -3.40 -0.70
C LYS A 2 -21.67 -2.06 -1.20
N ILE A 3 -21.42 -1.95 -2.50
CA ILE A 3 -21.01 -0.69 -3.13
C ILE A 3 -22.24 0.04 -3.62
N THR A 4 -22.37 1.32 -3.27
CA THR A 4 -23.46 2.22 -3.71
C THR A 4 -22.89 3.33 -4.60
N ASN A 5 -23.73 3.94 -5.42
CA ASN A 5 -23.39 5.09 -6.28
C ASN A 5 -24.42 6.20 -6.06
N ARG A 6 -24.44 6.76 -4.83
CA ARG A 6 -25.39 7.80 -4.42
C ARG A 6 -25.16 9.13 -5.14
N SER A 7 -23.90 9.38 -5.52
CA SER A 7 -23.49 10.59 -6.25
C SER A 7 -23.75 10.50 -7.75
N ASN A 8 -24.36 9.40 -8.22
CA ASN A 8 -24.68 9.16 -9.62
C ASN A 8 -23.47 9.36 -10.57
N LEU A 9 -22.31 8.85 -10.15
CA LEU A 9 -21.07 8.91 -10.94
C LEU A 9 -21.21 8.04 -12.21
N PRO A 10 -20.47 8.38 -13.28
CA PRO A 10 -20.49 7.59 -14.51
C PRO A 10 -20.24 6.11 -14.27
N LYS A 11 -20.96 5.26 -14.98
CA LYS A 11 -20.88 3.79 -14.89
C LYS A 11 -19.46 3.25 -15.05
N VAL A 12 -18.58 3.91 -15.80
CA VAL A 12 -17.17 3.50 -15.97
C VAL A 12 -16.41 3.62 -14.66
N ILE A 13 -16.67 4.66 -13.86
CA ILE A 13 -16.04 4.85 -12.55
C ILE A 13 -16.57 3.82 -11.55
N GLU A 14 -17.88 3.63 -11.50
CA GLU A 14 -18.51 2.60 -10.67
C GLU A 14 -17.89 1.21 -10.93
N ARG A 15 -17.77 0.84 -12.22
CA ARG A 15 -17.16 -0.44 -12.61
C ARG A 15 -15.68 -0.54 -12.26
N ALA A 16 -14.93 0.55 -12.36
CA ALA A 16 -13.52 0.57 -11.97
C ALA A 16 -13.35 0.31 -10.46
N VAL A 17 -14.25 0.84 -9.63
CA VAL A 17 -14.26 0.60 -8.18
C VAL A 17 -14.68 -0.82 -7.83
N ILE A 18 -15.71 -1.35 -8.51
CA ILE A 18 -16.23 -2.70 -8.22
C ILE A 18 -15.24 -3.79 -8.67
N ASN A 19 -14.61 -3.58 -9.82
CA ASN A 19 -13.67 -4.53 -10.43
C ASN A 19 -12.22 -4.29 -9.99
N ASP A 20 -12.01 -3.72 -8.79
CA ASP A 20 -10.66 -3.57 -8.23
C ASP A 20 -9.95 -4.92 -8.21
N PRO A 21 -8.83 -5.08 -8.93
CA PRO A 21 -8.13 -6.36 -9.07
C PRO A 21 -7.34 -6.75 -7.81
N TYR A 22 -7.63 -6.14 -6.65
CA TYR A 22 -6.93 -6.48 -5.42
C TYR A 22 -7.08 -7.97 -5.08
N ASP A 23 -6.00 -8.68 -5.22
CA ASP A 23 -5.90 -10.09 -4.83
C ASP A 23 -5.04 -10.26 -3.58
N SER A 24 -5.59 -10.90 -2.55
CA SER A 24 -4.85 -11.28 -1.34
C SER A 24 -3.82 -12.38 -1.60
N SER A 25 -3.85 -12.99 -2.78
CA SER A 25 -3.00 -14.13 -3.20
C SER A 25 -2.99 -15.27 -2.17
N GLY A 26 -4.13 -15.53 -1.53
CA GLY A 26 -4.28 -16.60 -0.54
C GLY A 26 -3.66 -16.32 0.84
N SER A 27 -3.23 -15.09 1.14
CA SER A 27 -2.74 -14.74 2.47
C SER A 27 -3.88 -14.57 3.48
N ASN A 28 -3.60 -14.89 4.75
CA ASN A 28 -4.56 -14.70 5.85
C ASN A 28 -4.64 -13.23 6.27
N ILE A 29 -3.54 -12.49 6.15
CA ILE A 29 -3.45 -11.08 6.53
C ILE A 29 -2.43 -10.33 5.67
N SER A 30 -2.78 -9.13 5.22
CA SER A 30 -1.84 -8.21 4.55
C SER A 30 -1.14 -7.29 5.55
N ALA A 31 0.01 -6.72 5.15
CA ALA A 31 0.75 -5.75 5.94
C ALA A 31 -0.14 -4.59 6.40
N THR A 32 -0.91 -3.99 5.49
CA THR A 32 -1.86 -2.90 5.80
C THR A 32 -2.96 -3.31 6.79
N ARG A 33 -3.45 -4.54 6.70
CA ARG A 33 -4.43 -5.05 7.66
C ARG A 33 -3.83 -5.41 9.00
N LEU A 34 -2.55 -5.79 9.05
CA LEU A 34 -1.86 -6.10 10.29
C LEU A 34 -1.68 -4.86 11.16
N ILE A 35 -1.34 -3.72 10.56
CA ILE A 35 -1.13 -2.46 11.27
C ILE A 35 -2.42 -1.74 11.64
N ALA A 36 -3.55 -2.07 11.00
CA ALA A 36 -4.85 -1.49 11.33
C ALA A 36 -5.31 -1.92 12.73
N PRO A 37 -6.08 -1.07 13.44
CA PRO A 37 -6.58 -1.41 14.77
C PRO A 37 -7.36 -2.74 14.77
N PRO A 38 -6.99 -3.72 15.61
CA PRO A 38 -7.58 -5.06 15.58
C PRO A 38 -9.10 -5.06 15.77
N ARG A 39 -9.61 -4.12 16.59
CA ARG A 39 -11.05 -3.98 16.85
C ARG A 39 -11.83 -3.64 15.58
N ILE A 40 -11.32 -2.72 14.75
CA ILE A 40 -11.96 -2.34 13.48
C ILE A 40 -12.04 -3.56 12.59
N ARG A 41 -10.95 -4.29 12.43
CA ARG A 41 -10.90 -5.49 11.61
C ARG A 41 -11.91 -6.57 12.06
N VAL A 42 -12.01 -6.82 13.36
CA VAL A 42 -12.98 -7.80 13.89
C VAL A 42 -14.41 -7.35 13.62
N LEU A 43 -14.72 -6.06 13.78
CA LEU A 43 -16.04 -5.50 13.49
C LEU A 43 -16.38 -5.60 12.00
N GLU A 44 -15.44 -5.28 11.11
CA GLU A 44 -15.60 -5.43 9.66
C GLU A 44 -15.89 -6.89 9.28
N MET A 45 -15.13 -7.84 9.81
CA MET A 45 -15.34 -9.26 9.53
C MET A 45 -16.71 -9.76 9.99
N ARG A 46 -17.18 -9.30 11.16
CA ARG A 46 -18.48 -9.71 11.73
C ARG A 46 -19.67 -9.08 11.02
N ASN A 47 -19.48 -7.90 10.44
CA ASN A 47 -20.56 -7.09 9.86
C ASN A 47 -20.36 -6.85 8.35
N TRP A 48 -19.56 -7.69 7.68
CA TRP A 48 -19.19 -7.49 6.28
C TRP A 48 -20.39 -7.25 5.36
N ASP A 49 -21.48 -7.98 5.57
CA ASP A 49 -22.69 -7.87 4.75
C ASP A 49 -23.49 -6.62 5.03
N LEU A 50 -23.29 -5.98 6.19
CA LEU A 50 -23.94 -4.73 6.58
C LEU A 50 -23.16 -3.48 6.16
N ILE A 51 -21.88 -3.63 5.77
CA ILE A 51 -21.04 -2.50 5.38
C ILE A 51 -21.50 -2.01 4.00
N GLU A 52 -21.84 -0.75 3.92
CA GLU A 52 -22.03 -0.02 2.67
C GLU A 52 -20.89 0.96 2.45
N ASP A 53 -20.39 1.05 1.23
CA ASP A 53 -19.40 2.05 0.83
C ASP A 53 -19.84 2.69 -0.49
N ASP A 54 -19.59 3.98 -0.65
CA ASP A 54 -20.00 4.69 -1.86
C ASP A 54 -18.83 4.86 -2.83
N VAL A 55 -19.12 4.76 -4.12
CA VAL A 55 -18.12 4.93 -5.18
C VAL A 55 -17.35 6.23 -5.02
N SER A 56 -17.99 7.31 -4.58
CA SER A 56 -17.35 8.61 -4.36
C SER A 56 -16.23 8.58 -3.32
N ASN A 57 -16.33 7.73 -2.31
CA ASN A 57 -15.29 7.57 -1.28
C ASN A 57 -14.03 6.89 -1.82
N ARG A 58 -14.15 6.18 -2.96
CA ARG A 58 -13.06 5.39 -3.54
C ARG A 58 -12.35 6.05 -4.72
N ILE A 59 -12.76 7.24 -5.11
CA ILE A 59 -12.12 7.98 -6.23
C ILE A 59 -10.63 8.20 -5.97
N PHE A 60 -10.26 8.56 -4.74
CA PHE A 60 -8.85 8.78 -4.40
C PHE A 60 -8.03 7.48 -4.38
N SER A 61 -8.67 6.34 -4.13
CA SER A 61 -8.03 5.03 -4.27
C SER A 61 -7.70 4.75 -5.74
N LEU A 62 -8.60 5.04 -6.68
CA LEU A 62 -8.34 4.90 -8.11
C LEU A 62 -7.18 5.80 -8.57
N LEU A 63 -7.11 7.04 -8.05
CA LEU A 63 -5.99 7.93 -8.34
C LEU A 63 -4.67 7.34 -7.84
N GLY A 64 -4.65 6.82 -6.61
CA GLY A 64 -3.49 6.13 -6.05
C GLY A 64 -3.04 4.97 -6.93
N GLN A 65 -3.95 4.06 -7.28
CA GLN A 65 -3.67 2.92 -8.16
C GLN A 65 -3.11 3.35 -9.53
N SER A 66 -3.66 4.41 -10.12
CA SER A 66 -3.18 4.95 -11.40
C SER A 66 -1.74 5.45 -11.30
N VAL A 67 -1.39 6.13 -10.22
CA VAL A 67 -0.02 6.60 -9.96
C VAL A 67 0.93 5.42 -9.78
N HIS A 68 0.57 4.43 -8.95
CA HIS A 68 1.38 3.22 -8.75
C HIS A 68 1.63 2.49 -10.07
N HIS A 69 0.59 2.33 -10.89
CA HIS A 69 0.73 1.68 -12.20
C HIS A 69 1.66 2.45 -13.16
N ILE A 70 1.63 3.79 -13.14
CA ILE A 70 2.55 4.62 -13.94
C ILE A 70 3.99 4.45 -13.44
N LEU A 71 4.20 4.50 -12.11
CA LEU A 71 5.53 4.38 -11.51
C LEU A 71 6.12 3.00 -11.71
N GLU A 72 5.31 1.95 -11.61
CA GLU A 72 5.74 0.58 -11.91
C GLU A 72 6.31 0.45 -13.31
N ARG A 73 5.64 1.02 -14.32
CA ARG A 73 6.12 0.99 -15.70
C ARG A 73 7.40 1.80 -15.91
N SER A 74 7.62 2.81 -15.08
CA SER A 74 8.74 3.75 -15.19
C SER A 74 9.99 3.31 -14.40
N LYS A 75 9.92 2.19 -13.66
CA LYS A 75 11.06 1.67 -12.88
C LYS A 75 12.29 1.38 -13.74
N LEU A 76 13.47 1.54 -13.17
CA LEU A 76 14.71 1.12 -13.82
C LEU A 76 14.76 -0.41 -13.92
N LYS A 77 15.44 -0.92 -14.96
CA LYS A 77 15.61 -2.38 -15.17
C LYS A 77 16.27 -3.10 -13.98
N VAL A 78 17.04 -2.36 -13.19
CA VAL A 78 17.79 -2.89 -12.04
C VAL A 78 16.98 -2.91 -10.76
N ASP A 79 15.86 -2.21 -10.71
CA ASP A 79 15.00 -2.11 -9.52
C ASP A 79 13.96 -3.23 -9.47
N LEU A 80 13.46 -3.51 -8.27
CA LEU A 80 12.33 -4.40 -8.04
C LEU A 80 11.12 -3.53 -7.68
N ALA A 81 9.99 -3.73 -8.35
CA ALA A 81 8.77 -2.99 -8.07
C ALA A 81 7.55 -3.92 -8.02
N GLU A 82 6.56 -3.50 -7.25
CA GLU A 82 5.25 -4.16 -7.10
C GLU A 82 5.36 -5.65 -6.81
N ARG A 83 6.33 -6.03 -5.95
CA ARG A 83 6.50 -7.42 -5.57
C ARG A 83 5.77 -7.73 -4.28
N ARG A 84 4.90 -8.72 -4.36
CA ARG A 84 4.25 -9.30 -3.19
C ARG A 84 5.15 -10.36 -2.57
N LEU A 85 5.35 -10.25 -1.26
CA LEU A 85 6.11 -11.17 -0.43
C LEU A 85 5.19 -11.86 0.56
N PHE A 86 5.59 -13.07 0.96
CA PHE A 86 4.82 -13.88 1.89
C PHE A 86 5.73 -14.38 3.02
N TYR A 87 5.17 -14.49 4.20
CA TYR A 87 5.84 -15.11 5.34
C TYR A 87 4.83 -15.93 6.15
N LYS A 88 5.23 -17.16 6.47
CA LYS A 88 4.48 -18.05 7.34
C LYS A 88 5.44 -18.72 8.30
N ASP A 89 5.08 -18.77 9.58
CA ASP A 89 5.84 -19.41 10.64
C ASP A 89 4.91 -19.78 11.77
N ASP A 90 5.04 -21.01 12.31
CA ASP A 90 4.12 -21.49 13.32
C ASP A 90 4.29 -20.80 14.67
N LYS A 91 5.51 -20.30 14.97
CA LYS A 91 5.79 -19.63 16.25
C LYS A 91 5.50 -18.11 16.19
N ILE A 92 5.84 -17.47 15.08
CA ILE A 92 5.72 -16.02 14.94
C ILE A 92 4.34 -15.60 14.44
N THR A 93 3.81 -16.30 13.44
CA THR A 93 2.53 -15.96 12.81
C THR A 93 1.40 -16.91 13.19
N ASN A 94 1.63 -17.83 14.13
CA ASN A 94 0.66 -18.86 14.54
C ASN A 94 0.06 -19.60 13.33
N GLY A 95 0.91 -19.95 12.36
CA GLY A 95 0.52 -20.62 11.13
C GLY A 95 -0.17 -19.73 10.08
N TRP A 96 -0.41 -18.46 10.36
CA TRP A 96 -0.98 -17.52 9.39
C TRP A 96 0.04 -17.12 8.35
N THR A 97 -0.43 -16.91 7.14
CA THR A 97 0.38 -16.35 6.06
C THR A 97 0.19 -14.83 6.04
N LEU A 98 1.26 -14.11 6.40
CA LEU A 98 1.37 -12.67 6.24
C LEU A 98 1.81 -12.36 4.81
N SER A 99 1.19 -11.38 4.16
CA SER A 99 1.66 -10.85 2.88
C SER A 99 1.84 -9.34 2.91
N GLY A 100 2.73 -8.85 2.06
CA GLY A 100 2.90 -7.43 1.79
C GLY A 100 3.46 -7.23 0.40
N GLN A 101 3.00 -6.20 -0.26
CA GLN A 101 3.51 -5.77 -1.55
C GLN A 101 4.22 -4.44 -1.34
N PHE A 102 5.47 -4.38 -1.73
CA PHE A 102 6.22 -3.13 -1.73
C PHE A 102 6.17 -2.48 -3.11
N ASP A 103 6.19 -1.15 -3.15
CA ASP A 103 6.10 -0.40 -4.38
C ASP A 103 7.43 -0.41 -5.15
N LEU A 104 8.53 -0.09 -4.47
CA LEU A 104 9.85 -0.03 -5.08
C LEU A 104 10.94 -0.44 -4.09
N LEU A 105 11.84 -1.31 -4.53
CA LEU A 105 13.12 -1.58 -3.87
C LEU A 105 14.24 -1.30 -4.88
N SER A 106 14.99 -0.22 -4.66
CA SER A 106 16.10 0.18 -5.52
C SER A 106 17.27 -0.81 -5.41
N ARG A 107 18.15 -0.82 -6.42
CA ARG A 107 19.40 -1.58 -6.37
C ARG A 107 20.29 -1.17 -5.20
N GLN A 108 20.21 0.07 -4.77
CA GLN A 108 20.98 0.63 -3.64
C GLN A 108 20.47 0.10 -2.29
N GLY A 109 19.25 -0.41 -2.25
CA GLY A 109 18.60 -0.94 -1.06
C GLY A 109 17.58 0.03 -0.44
N ASP A 110 17.13 1.02 -1.20
CA ASP A 110 16.11 1.95 -0.74
C ASP A 110 14.73 1.34 -0.97
N LEU A 111 14.05 0.99 0.11
CA LEU A 111 12.66 0.55 0.09
C LEU A 111 11.77 1.78 0.16
N THR A 112 11.04 2.05 -0.91
CA THR A 112 10.18 3.23 -1.04
C THR A 112 8.74 2.81 -1.21
N ASP A 113 7.86 3.45 -0.45
CA ASP A 113 6.41 3.33 -0.55
C ASP A 113 5.84 4.68 -1.05
N PHE A 114 5.03 4.64 -2.10
CA PHE A 114 4.45 5.83 -2.72
C PHE A 114 3.09 6.13 -2.12
N LYS A 115 2.88 7.36 -1.65
CA LYS A 115 1.61 7.81 -1.05
C LYS A 115 1.02 8.98 -1.83
N VAL A 116 -0.13 8.77 -2.47
CA VAL A 116 -0.91 9.87 -3.05
C VAL A 116 -1.74 10.50 -1.95
N THR A 117 -1.36 11.69 -1.51
CA THR A 117 -1.93 12.33 -0.31
C THR A 117 -2.11 13.83 -0.49
N SER A 118 -2.76 14.51 0.47
CA SER A 118 -2.84 15.98 0.46
C SER A 118 -1.54 16.61 0.98
N ALA A 119 -1.28 17.84 0.58
CA ALA A 119 -0.14 18.62 1.08
C ALA A 119 -0.19 18.76 2.61
N TRP A 120 -1.39 18.98 3.16
CA TRP A 120 -1.58 19.05 4.62
C TRP A 120 -1.21 17.76 5.33
N ALA A 121 -1.69 16.61 4.84
CA ALA A 121 -1.39 15.31 5.46
C ALA A 121 0.09 14.92 5.33
N ALA A 122 0.77 15.36 4.25
CA ALA A 122 2.21 15.17 4.10
C ALA A 122 2.99 16.02 5.10
N LEU A 123 2.59 17.29 5.28
CA LEU A 123 3.20 18.19 6.26
C LEU A 123 3.00 17.68 7.69
N ASP A 124 1.80 17.25 8.02
CA ASP A 124 1.50 16.65 9.34
C ASP A 124 2.38 15.41 9.60
N ALA A 125 2.53 14.53 8.61
CA ALA A 125 3.40 13.37 8.72
C ALA A 125 4.89 13.73 8.90
N LEU A 126 5.37 14.82 8.29
CA LEU A 126 6.73 15.31 8.46
C LEU A 126 6.96 15.93 9.85
N THR A 127 5.92 16.56 10.43
CA THR A 127 6.02 17.29 11.70
C THR A 127 5.80 16.37 12.90
N ASN A 128 4.78 15.52 12.83
CA ASN A 128 4.30 14.71 13.95
C ASN A 128 4.65 13.22 13.81
N GLY A 129 5.18 12.80 12.66
CA GLY A 129 5.28 11.40 12.29
C GLY A 129 3.92 10.82 11.85
N LYS A 130 3.94 9.63 11.28
CA LYS A 130 2.74 8.89 10.92
C LYS A 130 2.96 7.41 11.14
N ASP A 131 2.58 6.94 12.31
CA ASP A 131 2.77 5.55 12.77
C ASP A 131 2.31 4.51 11.74
N GLU A 132 1.20 4.77 11.06
CA GLU A 132 0.67 3.87 10.03
C GLU A 132 1.68 3.67 8.88
N TRP A 133 2.33 4.73 8.42
CA TRP A 133 3.32 4.65 7.33
C TRP A 133 4.60 3.98 7.79
N GLU A 134 5.07 4.33 8.98
CA GLU A 134 6.27 3.74 9.58
C GLU A 134 6.08 2.25 9.85
N ASN A 135 4.95 1.86 10.44
CA ASN A 135 4.63 0.48 10.71
C ASN A 135 4.50 -0.34 9.42
N GLN A 136 3.89 0.23 8.36
CA GLN A 136 3.81 -0.43 7.06
C GLN A 136 5.19 -0.73 6.50
N LEU A 137 6.08 0.26 6.48
CA LEU A 137 7.46 0.08 6.00
C LEU A 137 8.23 -0.95 6.83
N ASN A 138 8.09 -0.93 8.16
CA ASN A 138 8.73 -1.92 9.04
C ASN A 138 8.26 -3.36 8.77
N VAL A 139 6.95 -3.55 8.52
CA VAL A 139 6.42 -4.87 8.13
C VAL A 139 6.96 -5.29 6.76
N LEU A 140 7.06 -4.36 5.81
CA LEU A 140 7.61 -4.65 4.48
C LEU A 140 9.12 -4.98 4.55
N ASP A 141 9.89 -4.26 5.36
CA ASP A 141 11.31 -4.58 5.61
C ASP A 141 11.47 -5.98 6.24
N PHE A 142 10.64 -6.30 7.23
CA PHE A 142 10.62 -7.65 7.80
C PHE A 142 10.36 -8.71 6.72
N LEU A 143 9.36 -8.50 5.87
CA LEU A 143 9.07 -9.41 4.77
C LEU A 143 10.25 -9.49 3.78
N CYS A 144 10.90 -8.39 3.45
CA CYS A 144 12.09 -8.38 2.61
C CYS A 144 13.22 -9.21 3.22
N ARG A 145 13.51 -9.05 4.50
CA ARG A 145 14.54 -9.82 5.22
C ARG A 145 14.24 -11.33 5.25
N LYS A 146 12.96 -11.72 5.36
CA LYS A 146 12.54 -13.13 5.35
C LYS A 146 12.53 -13.73 3.94
N ASN A 147 12.54 -12.92 2.91
CA ASN A 147 12.47 -13.34 1.50
C ASN A 147 13.73 -13.02 0.69
N GLN A 148 14.89 -12.91 1.31
CA GLN A 148 16.13 -12.47 0.64
C GLN A 148 16.45 -13.28 -0.63
N LYS A 149 16.24 -14.61 -0.61
CA LYS A 149 16.51 -15.48 -1.76
C LYS A 149 15.64 -15.14 -2.99
N THR A 150 14.46 -14.55 -2.79
CA THR A 150 13.55 -14.13 -3.86
C THR A 150 13.81 -12.71 -4.34
N LEU A 151 14.51 -11.91 -3.52
CA LEU A 151 14.87 -10.53 -3.82
C LEU A 151 16.23 -10.46 -4.52
N THR A 152 16.32 -11.18 -5.63
CA THR A 152 17.54 -11.19 -6.46
C THR A 152 17.30 -10.48 -7.78
N ARG A 153 18.27 -9.67 -8.20
CA ARG A 153 18.30 -9.05 -9.52
C ARG A 153 19.69 -9.24 -10.13
N TYR A 154 19.76 -9.76 -11.35
CA TYR A 154 21.04 -10.07 -12.01
C TYR A 154 21.98 -10.94 -11.16
N LYS A 155 21.44 -11.98 -10.52
CA LYS A 155 22.16 -12.92 -9.63
C LYS A 155 22.76 -12.27 -8.36
N LYS A 156 22.32 -11.05 -7.99
CA LYS A 156 22.71 -10.37 -6.75
C LYS A 156 21.50 -10.15 -5.85
N GLU A 157 21.62 -10.47 -4.58
CA GLU A 157 20.63 -10.16 -3.57
C GLU A 157 20.57 -8.63 -3.35
N VAL A 158 19.35 -8.10 -3.22
CA VAL A 158 19.11 -6.71 -2.85
C VAL A 158 18.67 -6.67 -1.40
N LYS A 159 19.48 -6.05 -0.54
CA LYS A 159 19.17 -5.88 0.89
C LYS A 159 18.63 -4.50 1.15
N VAL A 160 17.59 -4.40 1.98
CA VAL A 160 17.04 -3.11 2.42
C VAL A 160 18.07 -2.41 3.32
N LYS A 161 18.33 -1.13 3.04
CA LYS A 161 19.24 -0.25 3.79
C LYS A 161 18.54 0.99 4.31
N SER A 162 17.53 1.49 3.60
CA SER A 162 16.73 2.63 4.00
C SER A 162 15.25 2.40 3.74
N LEU A 163 14.41 3.05 4.53
CA LEU A 163 12.96 3.03 4.44
C LEU A 163 12.48 4.44 4.10
N ASN A 164 11.73 4.58 3.03
CA ASN A 164 11.37 5.87 2.50
C ASN A 164 9.86 5.94 2.19
N ILE A 165 9.24 7.07 2.51
CA ILE A 165 7.92 7.45 2.00
C ILE A 165 8.11 8.55 0.96
N MET A 166 7.55 8.36 -0.23
CA MET A 166 7.48 9.38 -1.27
C MET A 166 6.04 9.86 -1.38
N ALA A 167 5.77 11.03 -0.81
CA ALA A 167 4.45 11.65 -0.89
C ALA A 167 4.26 12.37 -2.23
N ILE A 168 3.26 11.96 -3.00
CA ILE A 168 2.81 12.61 -4.23
C ILE A 168 1.57 13.42 -3.88
N LEU A 169 1.70 14.74 -3.93
CA LEU A 169 0.66 15.66 -3.45
C LEU A 169 -0.42 15.86 -4.52
N ARG A 170 -1.64 15.43 -4.22
CA ARG A 170 -2.79 15.54 -5.14
C ARG A 170 -3.38 16.95 -5.26
N ASP A 171 -3.06 17.82 -4.31
CA ASP A 171 -3.55 19.19 -4.23
C ASP A 171 -2.40 20.23 -4.23
N TRP A 172 -1.24 19.85 -4.79
CA TRP A 172 -0.09 20.72 -4.88
C TRP A 172 -0.37 21.94 -5.79
N SER A 173 0.02 23.13 -5.33
CA SER A 173 0.05 24.33 -6.15
C SER A 173 1.28 25.17 -5.80
N LYS A 174 1.79 25.95 -6.76
CA LYS A 174 2.94 26.85 -6.53
C LYS A 174 2.71 27.83 -5.37
N LEU A 175 1.48 28.33 -5.21
CA LEU A 175 1.11 29.27 -4.14
C LEU A 175 1.16 28.63 -2.74
N LYS A 176 0.89 27.32 -2.62
CA LYS A 176 0.95 26.63 -1.33
C LYS A 176 2.37 26.28 -0.87
N VAL A 177 3.34 26.30 -1.75
CA VAL A 177 4.75 26.00 -1.44
C VAL A 177 5.54 27.24 -1.03
N MET A 178 5.02 28.44 -1.33
CA MET A 178 5.68 29.71 -1.01
C MET A 178 5.18 30.33 0.31
N GLN A 179 4.27 29.69 1.03
CA GLN A 179 3.80 30.01 2.38
C GLN A 179 4.43 29.09 3.42
#